data_fc49bdb6d3a09116fe3887044d7ed901
#
_entry.id   fc49bdb6d3a09116fe3887044d7ed901
#
_cell.length_a   1.000
_cell.length_b   1.000
_cell.length_c   1.000
_cell.angle_alpha   90.00
_cell.angle_beta   90.00
_cell.angle_gamma   90.00
#
_symmetry.space_group_name_H-M   'P 1'
#
loop_
_entity.id
_entity.type
_entity.pdbx_description
1 polymer ?
#
loop_
_entity_poly.entity_id
_entity_poly.type
_entity_poly.pdbx_seq_one_letter_code
_entity_poly.pdbx_strand_id
1 'polypeptide(L)'
;MNVRILDTTFRDGAQSLWAMAIRHGMMEPVAADMDNAGFAVIEVPANAIHFKKYIRDLKENPFELMRMLARKMPKTPKAAMGGGLNLNLFGTPTPPALGKLFQKTLFDIGVLNRIQTTCNTADQLTRQLPTLAPILKGIGYELALAISYSISPRHTDELYAEKTRGAAALKPDAIYLKDQGGLLTVDRLRTLMPIIMKEAGGIPVELHSHCTTGLAPLVYAEALKLGVKTLHCGIPPLADGPAQPSVLDMIRNARLMGYSIDLDEKLLQSVSKRLYAIARQDNMPVGEPTRYDYAQYIHQIPGGVISNLRFQLSGIGLSHRLDEVIQECIQIREDLGYPIMITPFSQFVGTQAAINVATGERYKSVIDELIRFAQGVFGEDSGYTWMDQNLKDKWLALPRAKELSVLGKRQMDDISLEECRQKFGAPGISDEELMMRAIMGGAEEIEAMVAAGPPKRYLTSDMPLVMLLNELKKHRGVRFIQIQRGADSISLQNRDHTAASTAK
;
A
#
# COMPACT_ATOMS: atom_id res chain seq x y z
N MET A 1 -2.82 -23.71 18.94
CA MET A 1 -1.86 -22.86 18.21
C MET A 1 -2.32 -21.43 18.41
N ASN A 2 -1.40 -20.54 18.82
CA ASN A 2 -1.70 -19.11 18.90
C ASN A 2 -1.50 -18.47 17.52
N VAL A 3 -2.54 -17.82 16.99
CA VAL A 3 -2.54 -17.12 15.69
C VAL A 3 -2.14 -15.68 15.92
N ARG A 4 -1.20 -15.17 15.14
CA ARG A 4 -0.75 -13.81 15.17
C ARG A 4 -1.36 -13.03 14.00
N ILE A 5 -1.70 -11.79 14.23
CA ILE A 5 -2.22 -10.90 13.17
C ILE A 5 -1.24 -9.78 12.90
N LEU A 6 -0.92 -9.61 11.62
CA LEU A 6 -0.33 -8.39 11.09
C LEU A 6 -1.47 -7.51 10.58
N ASP A 7 -1.58 -6.29 11.12
CA ASP A 7 -2.60 -5.33 10.70
C ASP A 7 -2.20 -4.60 9.42
N THR A 8 -3.12 -4.49 8.47
CA THR A 8 -2.91 -3.82 7.17
C THR A 8 -3.71 -2.53 7.01
N THR A 9 -4.46 -2.13 8.04
CA THR A 9 -5.47 -1.05 7.99
C THR A 9 -4.92 0.26 7.45
N PHE A 10 -3.82 0.76 8.00
CA PHE A 10 -3.26 2.07 7.63
C PHE A 10 -2.48 2.07 6.32
N ARG A 11 -2.07 0.92 5.83
CA ARG A 11 -1.30 0.83 4.59
C ARG A 11 -2.08 0.14 3.46
N ASP A 12 -2.20 -1.20 3.47
CA ASP A 12 -2.78 -1.93 2.33
C ASP A 12 -4.31 -1.80 2.26
N GLY A 13 -5.00 -1.82 3.40
CA GLY A 13 -6.43 -1.54 3.47
C GLY A 13 -6.76 -0.14 2.96
N ALA A 14 -6.03 0.88 3.42
CA ALA A 14 -6.19 2.25 2.95
C ALA A 14 -5.76 2.43 1.48
N GLN A 15 -4.75 1.70 1.02
CA GLN A 15 -4.35 1.70 -0.39
C GLN A 15 -5.44 1.10 -1.27
N SER A 16 -6.03 0.00 -0.85
CA SER A 16 -7.00 -0.76 -1.63
C SER A 16 -8.38 -0.08 -1.70
N LEU A 17 -8.83 0.53 -0.61
CA LEU A 17 -10.16 1.12 -0.49
C LEU A 17 -10.16 2.64 -0.68
N TRP A 18 -9.15 3.34 -0.16
CA TRP A 18 -9.09 4.81 -0.16
C TRP A 18 -8.01 5.38 -1.07
N ALA A 19 -7.45 4.57 -1.99
CA ALA A 19 -6.41 4.99 -2.92
C ALA A 19 -5.24 5.73 -2.22
N MET A 20 -4.82 5.22 -1.06
CA MET A 20 -3.81 5.82 -0.17
C MET A 20 -4.21 7.18 0.44
N ALA A 21 -5.48 7.57 0.42
CA ALA A 21 -5.92 8.88 0.91
C ALA A 21 -6.21 8.90 2.42
N ILE A 22 -5.63 7.99 3.19
CA ILE A 22 -5.73 8.02 4.65
C ILE A 22 -4.87 9.16 5.21
N ARG A 23 -5.52 10.13 5.86
CA ARG A 23 -4.88 11.36 6.37
C ARG A 23 -4.36 11.21 7.78
N HIS A 24 -3.42 12.08 8.17
CA HIS A 24 -2.89 12.19 9.54
C HIS A 24 -4.03 12.18 10.58
N GLY A 25 -5.00 13.07 10.42
CA GLY A 25 -6.11 13.21 11.37
C GLY A 25 -7.10 12.04 11.38
N MET A 26 -7.05 11.13 10.41
CA MET A 26 -7.83 9.89 10.41
C MET A 26 -7.15 8.81 11.27
N MET A 27 -5.84 8.75 11.25
CA MET A 27 -5.05 7.75 11.98
C MET A 27 -4.83 8.15 13.45
N GLU A 28 -4.53 9.42 13.72
CA GLU A 28 -4.17 9.91 15.04
C GLU A 28 -5.14 9.49 16.17
N PRO A 29 -6.47 9.59 16.00
CA PRO A 29 -7.41 9.27 17.07
C PRO A 29 -7.52 7.78 17.40
N VAL A 30 -7.05 6.89 16.54
CA VAL A 30 -7.16 5.44 16.73
C VAL A 30 -5.81 4.75 16.93
N ALA A 31 -4.70 5.41 16.63
CA ALA A 31 -3.36 4.82 16.62
C ALA A 31 -2.97 4.20 18.00
N ALA A 32 -3.22 4.90 19.11
CA ALA A 32 -2.87 4.38 20.44
C ALA A 32 -3.66 3.13 20.83
N ASP A 33 -4.92 3.04 20.41
CA ASP A 33 -5.74 1.85 20.67
C ASP A 33 -5.32 0.68 19.79
N MET A 34 -4.91 0.94 18.54
CA MET A 34 -4.33 -0.09 17.69
C MET A 34 -3.03 -0.64 18.29
N ASP A 35 -2.17 0.23 18.85
CA ASP A 35 -0.93 -0.18 19.51
C ASP A 35 -1.20 -1.06 20.76
N ASN A 36 -2.33 -0.88 21.41
CA ASN A 36 -2.73 -1.65 22.60
C ASN A 36 -3.58 -2.89 22.27
N ALA A 37 -3.98 -3.07 21.01
CA ALA A 37 -4.89 -4.15 20.62
C ALA A 37 -4.25 -5.54 20.60
N GLY A 38 -2.90 -5.64 20.61
CA GLY A 38 -2.18 -6.92 20.64
C GLY A 38 -1.74 -7.44 19.26
N PHE A 39 -1.70 -6.59 18.24
CA PHE A 39 -1.16 -6.96 16.94
C PHE A 39 0.33 -7.37 17.01
N ALA A 40 0.71 -8.36 16.21
CA ALA A 40 2.12 -8.75 16.08
C ALA A 40 2.93 -7.67 15.34
N VAL A 41 2.33 -7.06 14.33
CA VAL A 41 2.91 -5.99 13.52
C VAL A 41 1.76 -5.11 13.00
N ILE A 42 1.99 -3.82 12.81
CA ILE A 42 1.07 -2.89 12.15
C ILE A 42 1.74 -2.31 10.92
N GLU A 43 1.14 -2.47 9.74
CA GLU A 43 1.62 -1.79 8.52
C GLU A 43 1.27 -0.31 8.55
N VAL A 44 2.26 0.52 8.23
CA VAL A 44 2.13 1.99 8.17
C VAL A 44 2.53 2.52 6.80
N PRO A 45 1.98 3.68 6.35
CA PRO A 45 2.23 4.24 5.04
C PRO A 45 3.60 4.96 4.94
N ALA A 46 4.68 4.24 5.25
CA ALA A 46 6.03 4.78 5.42
C ALA A 46 6.96 4.37 4.26
N ASN A 47 6.60 4.70 3.03
CA ASN A 47 7.45 4.55 1.85
C ASN A 47 7.35 5.76 0.92
N ALA A 48 8.25 5.85 -0.06
CA ALA A 48 8.34 7.00 -0.96
C ALA A 48 7.05 7.26 -1.78
N ILE A 49 6.28 6.20 -2.13
CA ILE A 49 5.01 6.34 -2.87
C ILE A 49 3.96 7.03 -1.99
N HIS A 50 3.84 6.61 -0.73
CA HIS A 50 2.95 7.26 0.24
C HIS A 50 3.40 8.69 0.55
N PHE A 51 4.71 8.93 0.71
CA PHE A 51 5.25 10.27 0.91
C PHE A 51 4.88 11.18 -0.25
N LYS A 52 5.03 10.72 -1.50
CA LYS A 52 4.59 11.47 -2.69
C LYS A 52 3.10 11.79 -2.64
N LYS A 53 2.26 10.82 -2.23
CA LYS A 53 0.81 11.01 -2.04
C LYS A 53 0.50 12.08 -0.99
N TYR A 54 1.16 12.02 0.18
CA TYR A 54 0.97 12.99 1.26
C TYR A 54 1.35 14.40 0.81
N ILE A 55 2.52 14.59 0.20
CA ILE A 55 2.99 15.89 -0.23
C ILE A 55 2.12 16.46 -1.34
N ARG A 56 1.93 15.70 -2.43
CA ARG A 56 1.29 16.18 -3.65
C ARG A 56 -0.23 16.31 -3.52
N ASP A 57 -0.89 15.26 -3.03
CA ASP A 57 -2.35 15.16 -3.12
C ASP A 57 -3.03 15.56 -1.81
N LEU A 58 -2.48 15.16 -0.67
CA LEU A 58 -3.09 15.42 0.63
C LEU A 58 -2.60 16.73 1.25
N LYS A 59 -1.47 17.27 0.79
CA LYS A 59 -0.84 18.49 1.33
C LYS A 59 -0.54 18.37 2.83
N GLU A 60 -0.03 17.21 3.25
CA GLU A 60 0.32 16.91 4.64
C GLU A 60 1.79 16.48 4.72
N ASN A 61 2.52 16.94 5.75
CA ASN A 61 3.92 16.60 5.95
C ASN A 61 4.06 15.11 6.37
N PRO A 62 4.67 14.25 5.54
CA PRO A 62 4.79 12.83 5.86
C PRO A 62 5.69 12.55 7.07
N PHE A 63 6.73 13.35 7.33
CA PHE A 63 7.60 13.14 8.48
C PHE A 63 6.90 13.48 9.80
N GLU A 64 6.04 14.50 9.81
CA GLU A 64 5.19 14.80 10.97
C GLU A 64 4.22 13.65 11.26
N LEU A 65 3.65 13.04 10.22
CA LEU A 65 2.84 11.84 10.34
C LEU A 65 3.67 10.69 10.94
N MET A 66 4.89 10.44 10.43
CA MET A 66 5.75 9.38 10.97
C MET A 66 6.06 9.58 12.45
N ARG A 67 6.37 10.81 12.87
CA ARG A 67 6.60 11.13 14.27
C ARG A 67 5.34 10.95 15.15
N MET A 68 4.16 11.31 14.61
CA MET A 68 2.89 11.08 15.31
C MET A 68 2.66 9.59 15.53
N LEU A 69 2.83 8.76 14.49
CA LEU A 69 2.67 7.31 14.59
C LEU A 69 3.69 6.69 15.57
N ALA A 70 4.96 7.11 15.53
CA ALA A 70 5.97 6.64 16.47
C ALA A 70 5.60 6.96 17.93
N ARG A 71 5.12 8.19 18.20
CA ARG A 71 4.69 8.59 19.55
C ARG A 71 3.44 7.87 20.03
N LYS A 72 2.46 7.64 19.14
CA LYS A 72 1.16 7.02 19.48
C LYS A 72 1.22 5.50 19.54
N MET A 73 2.17 4.89 18.83
CA MET A 73 2.34 3.44 18.74
C MET A 73 3.76 2.99 19.14
N PRO A 74 4.16 3.18 20.42
CA PRO A 74 5.51 2.83 20.85
C PRO A 74 5.74 1.33 21.11
N LYS A 75 4.68 0.51 21.25
CA LYS A 75 4.77 -0.89 21.69
C LYS A 75 4.84 -1.88 20.54
N THR A 76 3.93 -1.74 19.58
CA THR A 76 3.78 -2.69 18.47
C THR A 76 4.81 -2.43 17.39
N PRO A 77 5.56 -3.46 16.93
CA PRO A 77 6.41 -3.34 15.75
C PRO A 77 5.63 -2.84 14.53
N LYS A 78 6.24 -1.93 13.77
CA LYS A 78 5.61 -1.35 12.58
C LYS A 78 6.36 -1.77 11.33
N ALA A 79 5.61 -2.04 10.27
CA ALA A 79 6.13 -2.46 8.98
C ALA A 79 5.76 -1.49 7.85
N ALA A 80 6.63 -1.42 6.85
CA ALA A 80 6.29 -0.79 5.58
C ALA A 80 6.61 -1.71 4.41
N MET A 81 5.76 -1.65 3.38
CA MET A 81 6.03 -2.30 2.09
C MET A 81 6.94 -1.43 1.25
N GLY A 82 8.03 -1.99 0.73
CA GLY A 82 8.99 -1.27 -0.11
C GLY A 82 10.44 -1.49 0.35
N GLY A 83 11.11 -0.47 0.86
CA GLY A 83 12.49 -0.54 1.35
C GLY A 83 13.55 -0.38 0.27
N GLY A 84 13.18 -0.19 -0.99
CA GLY A 84 14.11 0.11 -2.06
C GLY A 84 14.86 1.43 -1.82
N LEU A 85 16.06 1.55 -2.41
CA LEU A 85 16.89 2.75 -2.29
C LEU A 85 16.53 3.84 -3.31
N ASN A 86 15.69 3.54 -4.29
CA ASN A 86 15.16 4.53 -5.22
C ASN A 86 13.88 5.16 -4.63
N LEU A 87 13.93 6.47 -4.37
CA LEU A 87 12.80 7.21 -3.81
C LEU A 87 11.79 7.70 -4.86
N ASN A 88 12.10 7.58 -6.16
CA ASN A 88 11.22 8.00 -7.25
C ASN A 88 11.01 6.87 -8.25
N LEU A 89 10.13 5.94 -7.93
CA LEU A 89 9.86 4.74 -8.74
C LEU A 89 9.34 5.02 -10.15
N PHE A 90 8.60 6.13 -10.34
CA PHE A 90 7.90 6.46 -11.59
C PHE A 90 8.50 7.67 -12.31
N GLY A 91 9.63 8.17 -11.84
CA GLY A 91 10.32 9.33 -12.41
C GLY A 91 11.81 9.06 -12.59
N THR A 92 12.59 10.14 -12.53
CA THR A 92 14.05 10.02 -12.54
C THR A 92 14.50 9.32 -11.27
N PRO A 93 15.20 8.17 -11.36
CA PRO A 93 15.73 7.47 -10.20
C PRO A 93 16.61 8.38 -9.35
N THR A 94 16.55 8.15 -8.05
CA THR A 94 17.35 8.90 -7.07
C THR A 94 18.61 8.14 -6.70
N PRO A 95 19.70 8.84 -6.33
CA PRO A 95 20.91 8.20 -5.84
C PRO A 95 20.65 7.28 -4.64
N PRO A 96 21.31 6.11 -4.55
CA PRO A 96 21.14 5.16 -3.44
C PRO A 96 21.43 5.76 -2.07
N ALA A 97 22.32 6.74 -1.98
CA ALA A 97 22.63 7.46 -0.73
C ALA A 97 21.40 8.10 -0.09
N LEU A 98 20.50 8.68 -0.90
CA LEU A 98 19.23 9.23 -0.41
C LEU A 98 18.27 8.16 0.10
N GLY A 99 18.22 7.02 -0.57
CA GLY A 99 17.42 5.88 -0.10
C GLY A 99 17.94 5.32 1.22
N LYS A 100 19.26 5.21 1.40
CA LYS A 100 19.86 4.80 2.68
C LYS A 100 19.52 5.82 3.79
N LEU A 101 19.65 7.12 3.50
CA LEU A 101 19.26 8.18 4.43
C LEU A 101 17.78 8.08 4.81
N PHE A 102 16.89 7.87 3.84
CA PHE A 102 15.46 7.72 4.07
C PHE A 102 15.13 6.54 5.00
N GLN A 103 15.68 5.37 4.73
CA GLN A 103 15.47 4.19 5.56
C GLN A 103 16.01 4.42 6.98
N LYS A 104 17.22 4.98 7.10
CA LYS A 104 17.79 5.28 8.41
C LYS A 104 16.95 6.30 9.20
N THR A 105 16.48 7.35 8.54
CA THR A 105 15.64 8.38 9.19
C THR A 105 14.33 7.79 9.72
N LEU A 106 13.64 6.92 8.96
CA LEU A 106 12.42 6.25 9.42
C LEU A 106 12.69 5.31 10.60
N PHE A 107 13.81 4.61 10.59
CA PHE A 107 14.24 3.78 11.72
C PHE A 107 14.53 4.63 12.96
N ASP A 108 15.29 5.70 12.83
CA ASP A 108 15.67 6.60 13.94
C ASP A 108 14.46 7.33 14.55
N ILE A 109 13.45 7.67 13.74
CA ILE A 109 12.15 8.19 14.24
C ILE A 109 11.42 7.13 15.08
N GLY A 110 11.75 5.84 14.93
CA GLY A 110 11.09 4.73 15.64
C GLY A 110 9.74 4.34 15.04
N VAL A 111 9.47 4.76 13.79
CA VAL A 111 8.20 4.45 13.12
C VAL A 111 8.25 3.15 12.34
N LEU A 112 9.42 2.59 12.08
CA LEU A 112 9.58 1.33 11.38
C LEU A 112 10.54 0.39 12.12
N ASN A 113 10.16 -0.88 12.18
CA ASN A 113 10.94 -1.98 12.72
C ASN A 113 11.16 -3.07 11.67
N ARG A 114 10.28 -3.15 10.66
CA ARG A 114 10.26 -4.21 9.66
C ARG A 114 10.06 -3.63 8.26
N ILE A 115 10.83 -4.11 7.31
CA ILE A 115 10.65 -3.85 5.89
C ILE A 115 10.10 -5.10 5.22
N GLN A 116 9.04 -4.93 4.44
CA GLN A 116 8.46 -5.93 3.57
C GLN A 116 8.80 -5.58 2.12
N THR A 117 9.34 -6.52 1.36
CA THR A 117 9.67 -6.28 -0.06
C THR A 117 9.41 -7.52 -0.89
N THR A 118 9.18 -7.34 -2.19
CA THR A 118 8.91 -8.46 -3.10
C THR A 118 10.19 -9.17 -3.54
N CYS A 119 10.07 -10.47 -3.78
CA CYS A 119 11.12 -11.33 -4.35
C CYS A 119 10.57 -12.14 -5.53
N ASN A 120 9.97 -11.46 -6.50
CA ASN A 120 9.21 -12.07 -7.58
C ASN A 120 10.07 -12.49 -8.78
N THR A 121 11.24 -11.87 -8.96
CA THR A 121 12.10 -12.07 -10.12
C THR A 121 13.45 -12.63 -9.73
N ALA A 122 14.10 -13.36 -10.65
CA ALA A 122 15.45 -13.86 -10.43
C ALA A 122 16.44 -12.69 -10.21
N ASP A 123 16.26 -11.58 -10.93
CA ASP A 123 17.08 -10.38 -10.72
C ASP A 123 16.92 -9.80 -9.31
N GLN A 124 15.69 -9.79 -8.76
CA GLN A 124 15.49 -9.39 -7.36
C GLN A 124 16.24 -10.33 -6.39
N LEU A 125 16.17 -11.64 -6.62
CA LEU A 125 16.76 -12.63 -5.73
C LEU A 125 18.29 -12.71 -5.85
N THR A 126 18.85 -12.53 -7.05
CA THR A 126 20.28 -12.73 -7.31
C THR A 126 21.12 -11.46 -7.28
N ARG A 127 20.53 -10.30 -7.49
CA ARG A 127 21.24 -9.02 -7.60
C ARG A 127 20.70 -7.95 -6.64
N GLN A 128 19.42 -7.64 -6.69
CA GLN A 128 18.86 -6.50 -5.96
C GLN A 128 18.80 -6.76 -4.44
N LEU A 129 18.18 -7.86 -4.01
CA LEU A 129 18.03 -8.19 -2.59
C LEU A 129 19.35 -8.55 -1.90
N PRO A 130 20.31 -9.27 -2.54
CA PRO A 130 21.65 -9.47 -1.96
C PRO A 130 22.38 -8.17 -1.63
N THR A 131 22.12 -7.09 -2.39
CA THR A 131 22.68 -5.77 -2.11
C THR A 131 21.88 -5.02 -1.05
N LEU A 132 20.54 -5.10 -1.11
CA LEU A 132 19.64 -4.35 -0.24
C LEU A 132 19.52 -4.92 1.17
N ALA A 133 19.41 -6.25 1.30
CA ALA A 133 19.17 -6.90 2.58
C ALA A 133 20.25 -6.61 3.65
N PRO A 134 21.56 -6.64 3.34
CA PRO A 134 22.60 -6.26 4.30
C PRO A 134 22.48 -4.81 4.76
N ILE A 135 22.09 -3.89 3.88
CA ILE A 135 21.90 -2.47 4.21
C ILE A 135 20.74 -2.32 5.20
N LEU A 136 19.59 -2.92 4.92
CA LEU A 136 18.42 -2.84 5.80
C LEU A 136 18.66 -3.51 7.15
N LYS A 137 19.27 -4.70 7.15
CA LYS A 137 19.64 -5.39 8.38
C LYS A 137 20.71 -4.63 9.18
N GLY A 138 21.65 -3.97 8.50
CA GLY A 138 22.67 -3.12 9.13
C GLY A 138 22.09 -1.87 9.80
N ILE A 139 20.94 -1.37 9.33
CA ILE A 139 20.18 -0.31 9.99
C ILE A 139 19.48 -0.84 11.25
N GLY A 140 19.09 -2.12 11.27
CA GLY A 140 18.39 -2.77 12.38
C GLY A 140 16.99 -3.30 12.03
N TYR A 141 16.61 -3.28 10.76
CA TYR A 141 15.32 -3.76 10.31
C TYR A 141 15.20 -5.28 10.30
N GLU A 142 14.04 -5.80 10.71
CA GLU A 142 13.56 -7.09 10.27
C GLU A 142 13.20 -7.04 8.78
N LEU A 143 13.51 -8.12 8.05
CA LEU A 143 13.24 -8.24 6.64
C LEU A 143 12.22 -9.34 6.38
N ALA A 144 11.11 -9.02 5.72
CA ALA A 144 10.13 -9.98 5.26
C ALA A 144 10.05 -9.97 3.73
N LEU A 145 10.13 -11.14 3.12
CA LEU A 145 10.12 -11.29 1.66
C LEU A 145 8.78 -11.83 1.16
N ALA A 146 8.17 -11.09 0.24
CA ALA A 146 6.89 -11.41 -0.37
C ALA A 146 7.06 -12.18 -1.67
N ILE A 147 6.49 -13.37 -1.73
CA ILE A 147 6.31 -14.13 -2.97
C ILE A 147 4.89 -13.85 -3.47
N SER A 148 4.78 -13.11 -4.56
CA SER A 148 3.48 -12.73 -5.10
C SER A 148 2.84 -13.90 -5.85
N TYR A 149 1.57 -14.17 -5.51
CA TYR A 149 0.77 -15.19 -6.17
C TYR A 149 0.14 -14.66 -7.46
N SER A 150 0.14 -15.48 -8.48
CA SER A 150 -0.51 -15.21 -9.77
C SER A 150 -0.84 -16.54 -10.46
N ILE A 151 -1.77 -16.51 -11.42
CA ILE A 151 -2.17 -17.67 -12.21
C ILE A 151 -1.76 -17.42 -13.66
N SER A 152 -0.96 -18.33 -14.22
CA SER A 152 -0.63 -18.38 -15.63
C SER A 152 0.11 -19.68 -15.94
N PRO A 153 0.35 -20.02 -17.22
CA PRO A 153 1.18 -21.19 -17.58
C PRO A 153 2.60 -21.15 -17.00
N ARG A 154 3.11 -19.97 -16.60
CA ARG A 154 4.44 -19.80 -16.00
C ARG A 154 4.47 -19.98 -14.48
N HIS A 155 3.36 -19.78 -13.80
CA HIS A 155 3.30 -19.79 -12.33
C HIS A 155 3.07 -21.21 -11.80
N THR A 156 4.07 -22.10 -12.04
CA THR A 156 4.06 -23.51 -11.63
C THR A 156 4.53 -23.68 -10.19
N ASP A 157 4.35 -24.88 -9.63
CA ASP A 157 4.82 -25.24 -8.29
C ASP A 157 6.34 -25.15 -8.20
N GLU A 158 7.06 -25.52 -9.26
CA GLU A 158 8.52 -25.45 -9.34
C GLU A 158 9.00 -24.01 -9.26
N LEU A 159 8.32 -23.07 -9.94
CA LEU A 159 8.64 -21.65 -9.87
C LEU A 159 8.49 -21.10 -8.46
N TYR A 160 7.40 -21.46 -7.75
CA TYR A 160 7.21 -21.06 -6.36
C TYR A 160 8.24 -21.69 -5.43
N ALA A 161 8.58 -22.95 -5.64
CA ALA A 161 9.64 -23.64 -4.88
C ALA A 161 10.99 -22.95 -5.07
N GLU A 162 11.37 -22.64 -6.31
CA GLU A 162 12.61 -21.95 -6.65
C GLU A 162 12.68 -20.55 -6.01
N LYS A 163 11.61 -19.74 -6.15
CA LYS A 163 11.54 -18.42 -5.56
C LYS A 163 11.62 -18.47 -4.03
N THR A 164 10.97 -19.44 -3.41
CA THR A 164 11.02 -19.62 -1.95
C THR A 164 12.42 -19.98 -1.48
N ARG A 165 13.11 -20.89 -2.18
CA ARG A 165 14.52 -21.26 -1.89
C ARG A 165 15.43 -20.04 -2.03
N GLY A 166 15.28 -19.27 -3.13
CA GLY A 166 16.05 -18.05 -3.35
C GLY A 166 15.82 -17.02 -2.26
N ALA A 167 14.58 -16.84 -1.83
CA ALA A 167 14.24 -15.96 -0.72
C ALA A 167 14.83 -16.47 0.61
N ALA A 168 14.71 -17.75 0.90
CA ALA A 168 15.26 -18.36 2.13
C ALA A 168 16.79 -18.25 2.22
N ALA A 169 17.50 -18.32 1.09
CA ALA A 169 18.96 -18.14 1.03
C ALA A 169 19.41 -16.74 1.52
N LEU A 170 18.55 -15.73 1.45
CA LEU A 170 18.80 -14.38 1.95
C LEU A 170 18.57 -14.26 3.47
N LYS A 171 18.13 -15.34 4.12
CA LYS A 171 17.87 -15.43 5.56
C LYS A 171 16.97 -14.31 6.06
N PRO A 172 15.79 -14.09 5.47
CA PRO A 172 14.82 -13.10 5.98
C PRO A 172 14.26 -13.56 7.34
N ASP A 173 13.63 -12.63 8.05
CA ASP A 173 12.96 -12.90 9.32
C ASP A 173 11.57 -13.53 9.11
N ALA A 174 10.98 -13.32 7.92
CA ALA A 174 9.77 -14.00 7.46
C ALA A 174 9.71 -14.07 5.93
N ILE A 175 8.98 -15.07 5.42
CA ILE A 175 8.54 -15.14 4.03
C ILE A 175 7.02 -15.13 4.05
N TYR A 176 6.37 -14.42 3.12
CA TYR A 176 4.92 -14.51 3.03
C TYR A 176 4.43 -14.69 1.60
N LEU A 177 3.42 -15.55 1.46
CA LEU A 177 2.68 -15.68 0.22
C LEU A 177 1.73 -14.49 0.10
N LYS A 178 1.94 -13.67 -0.93
CA LYS A 178 1.16 -12.47 -1.18
C LYS A 178 0.22 -12.66 -2.36
N ASP A 179 -1.05 -12.84 -2.08
CA ASP A 179 -2.13 -12.93 -3.05
C ASP A 179 -2.86 -11.59 -3.17
N GLN A 180 -2.24 -10.66 -3.88
CA GLN A 180 -2.79 -9.32 -4.11
C GLN A 180 -4.01 -9.30 -5.04
N GLY A 181 -4.25 -10.38 -5.78
CA GLY A 181 -5.42 -10.55 -6.65
C GLY A 181 -6.60 -11.24 -5.97
N GLY A 182 -6.40 -11.80 -4.76
CA GLY A 182 -7.41 -12.63 -4.10
C GLY A 182 -7.73 -13.90 -4.88
N LEU A 183 -6.74 -14.45 -5.61
CA LEU A 183 -6.89 -15.55 -6.56
C LEU A 183 -6.68 -16.93 -5.94
N LEU A 184 -6.17 -17.02 -4.70
CA LEU A 184 -5.99 -18.27 -4.02
C LEU A 184 -7.34 -18.96 -3.78
N THR A 185 -7.43 -20.22 -4.16
CA THR A 185 -8.51 -21.13 -3.74
C THR A 185 -8.02 -22.00 -2.60
N VAL A 186 -8.96 -22.60 -1.86
CA VAL A 186 -8.65 -23.53 -0.76
C VAL A 186 -7.82 -24.72 -1.30
N ASP A 187 -8.22 -25.28 -2.44
CA ASP A 187 -7.52 -26.43 -3.03
C ASP A 187 -6.11 -26.05 -3.50
N ARG A 188 -5.96 -24.85 -4.10
CA ARG A 188 -4.63 -24.35 -4.49
C ARG A 188 -3.73 -24.12 -3.29
N LEU A 189 -4.28 -23.59 -2.20
CA LEU A 189 -3.51 -23.39 -0.98
C LEU A 189 -2.99 -24.72 -0.40
N ARG A 190 -3.84 -25.77 -0.41
CA ARG A 190 -3.47 -27.13 0.06
C ARG A 190 -2.28 -27.72 -0.68
N THR A 191 -2.12 -27.42 -1.95
CA THR A 191 -0.98 -27.91 -2.75
C THR A 191 0.23 -27.00 -2.64
N LEU A 192 0.04 -25.67 -2.67
CA LEU A 192 1.13 -24.70 -2.74
C LEU A 192 1.79 -24.42 -1.39
N MET A 193 0.99 -24.24 -0.32
CA MET A 193 1.53 -23.85 0.99
C MET A 193 2.53 -24.86 1.58
N PRO A 194 2.31 -26.19 1.50
CA PRO A 194 3.31 -27.16 1.94
C PRO A 194 4.64 -27.04 1.20
N ILE A 195 4.62 -26.73 -0.11
CA ILE A 195 5.82 -26.50 -0.91
C ILE A 195 6.59 -25.27 -0.39
N ILE A 196 5.89 -24.15 -0.21
CA ILE A 196 6.48 -22.93 0.33
C ILE A 196 7.06 -23.16 1.73
N MET A 197 6.32 -23.80 2.62
CA MET A 197 6.80 -24.08 4.00
C MET A 197 8.03 -24.99 4.02
N LYS A 198 8.07 -26.00 3.14
CA LYS A 198 9.24 -26.88 2.99
C LYS A 198 10.46 -26.11 2.51
N GLU A 199 10.31 -25.33 1.45
CA GLU A 199 11.42 -24.58 0.82
C GLU A 199 11.86 -23.37 1.66
N ALA A 200 11.00 -22.87 2.54
CA ALA A 200 11.35 -21.82 3.51
C ALA A 200 12.33 -22.31 4.60
N GLY A 201 12.52 -23.65 4.77
CA GLY A 201 13.55 -24.19 5.62
C GLY A 201 13.46 -23.81 7.10
N GLY A 202 12.23 -23.64 7.63
CA GLY A 202 11.97 -23.24 9.02
C GLY A 202 11.84 -21.73 9.25
N ILE A 203 12.04 -20.90 8.23
CA ILE A 203 11.72 -19.48 8.29
C ILE A 203 10.19 -19.34 8.43
N PRO A 204 9.68 -18.46 9.32
CA PRO A 204 8.24 -18.24 9.48
C PRO A 204 7.56 -17.90 8.15
N VAL A 205 6.48 -18.61 7.81
CA VAL A 205 5.66 -18.34 6.64
C VAL A 205 4.38 -17.64 7.07
N GLU A 206 4.06 -16.52 6.42
CA GLU A 206 2.87 -15.72 6.66
C GLU A 206 1.96 -15.73 5.42
N LEU A 207 0.69 -15.40 5.57
CA LEU A 207 -0.25 -15.31 4.46
C LEU A 207 -0.93 -13.96 4.39
N HIS A 208 -0.93 -13.41 3.17
CA HIS A 208 -1.61 -12.18 2.79
C HIS A 208 -2.46 -12.44 1.55
N SER A 209 -3.78 -12.30 1.65
CA SER A 209 -4.69 -12.45 0.52
C SER A 209 -5.79 -11.39 0.56
N HIS A 210 -6.13 -10.84 -0.61
CA HIS A 210 -7.22 -9.89 -0.77
C HIS A 210 -8.57 -10.60 -0.93
N CYS A 211 -9.65 -9.92 -0.57
CA CYS A 211 -11.01 -10.47 -0.64
C CYS A 211 -11.70 -10.28 -2.00
N THR A 212 -10.96 -9.93 -3.06
CA THR A 212 -11.53 -9.58 -4.37
C THR A 212 -12.40 -10.66 -5.00
N THR A 213 -12.14 -11.93 -4.71
CA THR A 213 -12.96 -13.07 -5.16
C THR A 213 -13.95 -13.56 -4.10
N GLY A 214 -13.88 -13.03 -2.87
CA GLY A 214 -14.68 -13.52 -1.73
C GLY A 214 -14.11 -14.76 -1.02
N LEU A 215 -13.00 -15.35 -1.50
CA LEU A 215 -12.47 -16.61 -0.95
C LEU A 215 -11.43 -16.43 0.16
N ALA A 216 -10.83 -15.24 0.33
CA ALA A 216 -9.74 -15.05 1.27
C ALA A 216 -10.04 -15.47 2.72
N PRO A 217 -11.24 -15.27 3.31
CA PRO A 217 -11.54 -15.77 4.65
C PRO A 217 -11.48 -17.30 4.75
N LEU A 218 -11.94 -18.03 3.71
CA LEU A 218 -11.85 -19.49 3.65
C LEU A 218 -10.42 -19.97 3.47
N VAL A 219 -9.66 -19.29 2.63
CA VAL A 219 -8.23 -19.54 2.39
C VAL A 219 -7.45 -19.35 3.69
N TYR A 220 -7.76 -18.33 4.50
CA TYR A 220 -7.13 -18.10 5.80
C TYR A 220 -7.47 -19.22 6.81
N ALA A 221 -8.72 -19.64 6.85
CA ALA A 221 -9.13 -20.76 7.69
C ALA A 221 -8.36 -22.06 7.32
N GLU A 222 -8.16 -22.32 6.04
CA GLU A 222 -7.38 -23.47 5.59
C GLU A 222 -5.89 -23.30 5.90
N ALA A 223 -5.33 -22.08 5.76
CA ALA A 223 -3.94 -21.79 6.11
C ALA A 223 -3.63 -22.12 7.57
N LEU A 224 -4.56 -21.84 8.50
CA LEU A 224 -4.41 -22.20 9.91
C LEU A 224 -4.28 -23.71 10.09
N LYS A 225 -5.07 -24.51 9.36
CA LYS A 225 -4.98 -25.98 9.39
C LYS A 225 -3.65 -26.49 8.85
N LEU A 226 -3.09 -25.80 7.86
CA LEU A 226 -1.78 -26.10 7.28
C LEU A 226 -0.60 -25.63 8.17
N GLY A 227 -0.87 -24.93 9.28
CA GLY A 227 0.14 -24.53 10.25
C GLY A 227 0.69 -23.11 10.06
N VAL A 228 0.12 -22.31 9.16
CA VAL A 228 0.44 -20.88 9.06
C VAL A 228 0.01 -20.17 10.34
N LYS A 229 0.92 -19.42 10.97
CA LYS A 229 0.67 -18.80 12.28
C LYS A 229 0.40 -17.29 12.20
N THR A 230 0.75 -16.64 11.10
CA THR A 230 0.59 -15.19 10.95
C THR A 230 -0.26 -14.88 9.72
N LEU A 231 -1.37 -14.19 9.92
CA LEU A 231 -2.30 -13.76 8.87
C LEU A 231 -2.33 -12.24 8.81
N HIS A 232 -2.46 -11.70 7.59
CA HIS A 232 -2.56 -10.27 7.36
C HIS A 232 -4.03 -9.86 7.26
N CYS A 233 -4.53 -9.03 8.17
CA CYS A 233 -5.93 -8.62 8.26
C CYS A 233 -6.06 -7.11 8.39
N GLY A 234 -7.23 -6.58 8.04
CA GLY A 234 -7.57 -5.18 8.25
C GLY A 234 -8.68 -4.99 9.29
N ILE A 235 -8.82 -3.77 9.80
CA ILE A 235 -9.94 -3.37 10.64
C ILE A 235 -11.00 -2.71 9.75
N PRO A 236 -12.29 -3.16 9.80
CA PRO A 236 -13.35 -2.44 9.08
C PRO A 236 -13.45 -0.97 9.50
N PRO A 237 -13.68 -0.01 8.58
CA PRO A 237 -14.09 -0.18 7.17
C PRO A 237 -12.94 -0.44 6.17
N LEU A 238 -11.72 -0.59 6.60
CA LEU A 238 -10.54 -0.77 5.76
C LEU A 238 -10.14 -2.26 5.62
N ALA A 239 -11.12 -3.13 5.64
CA ALA A 239 -11.01 -4.57 5.44
C ALA A 239 -12.10 -5.05 4.48
N ASP A 240 -11.97 -6.26 3.98
CA ASP A 240 -12.86 -6.88 3.00
C ASP A 240 -12.90 -6.18 1.62
N GLY A 241 -13.76 -6.63 0.71
CA GLY A 241 -13.77 -6.11 -0.64
C GLY A 241 -12.42 -6.26 -1.34
N PRO A 242 -11.84 -5.16 -1.84
CA PRO A 242 -10.51 -5.19 -2.44
C PRO A 242 -9.34 -5.26 -1.43
N ALA A 243 -9.62 -5.25 -0.12
CA ALA A 243 -8.62 -5.34 0.94
C ALA A 243 -8.52 -6.77 1.51
N GLN A 244 -7.80 -6.93 2.62
CA GLN A 244 -7.64 -8.21 3.34
C GLN A 244 -8.86 -8.50 4.22
N PRO A 245 -9.05 -9.75 4.68
CA PRO A 245 -10.14 -10.13 5.56
C PRO A 245 -10.21 -9.28 6.83
N SER A 246 -11.44 -9.04 7.29
CA SER A 246 -11.71 -8.40 8.58
C SER A 246 -11.06 -9.16 9.72
N VAL A 247 -10.29 -8.47 10.55
CA VAL A 247 -9.68 -9.04 11.75
C VAL A 247 -10.74 -9.52 12.74
N LEU A 248 -11.88 -8.83 12.84
CA LEU A 248 -12.97 -9.20 13.75
C LEU A 248 -13.58 -10.55 13.36
N ASP A 249 -13.77 -10.79 12.07
CA ASP A 249 -14.28 -12.08 11.56
C ASP A 249 -13.25 -13.18 11.71
N MET A 250 -11.97 -12.86 11.49
CA MET A 250 -10.89 -13.84 11.67
C MET A 250 -10.68 -14.26 13.11
N ILE A 251 -10.84 -13.36 14.08
CA ILE A 251 -10.83 -13.71 15.53
C ILE A 251 -11.93 -14.75 15.80
N ARG A 252 -13.15 -14.48 15.36
CA ARG A 252 -14.28 -15.39 15.53
C ARG A 252 -14.03 -16.75 14.86
N ASN A 253 -13.63 -16.75 13.60
CA ASN A 253 -13.40 -17.97 12.83
C ASN A 253 -12.29 -18.83 13.45
N ALA A 254 -11.17 -18.23 13.85
CA ALA A 254 -10.06 -18.95 14.48
C ALA A 254 -10.49 -19.60 15.81
N ARG A 255 -11.24 -18.87 16.65
CA ARG A 255 -11.77 -19.41 17.92
C ARG A 255 -12.73 -20.59 17.70
N LEU A 256 -13.62 -20.50 16.70
CA LEU A 256 -14.53 -21.61 16.33
C LEU A 256 -13.75 -22.85 15.86
N MET A 257 -12.57 -22.66 15.29
CA MET A 257 -11.66 -23.73 14.87
C MET A 257 -10.75 -24.25 16.00
N GLY A 258 -10.86 -23.71 17.21
CA GLY A 258 -10.05 -24.11 18.37
C GLY A 258 -8.66 -23.45 18.44
N TYR A 259 -8.42 -22.37 17.68
CA TYR A 259 -7.19 -21.58 17.78
C TYR A 259 -7.35 -20.40 18.74
N SER A 260 -6.25 -19.97 19.35
CA SER A 260 -6.21 -18.74 20.17
C SER A 260 -5.71 -17.55 19.34
N ILE A 261 -6.28 -16.39 19.58
CA ILE A 261 -5.81 -15.08 19.10
C ILE A 261 -5.84 -14.12 20.29
N ASP A 262 -4.69 -13.55 20.63
CA ASP A 262 -4.51 -12.64 21.77
C ASP A 262 -4.68 -11.18 21.31
N LEU A 263 -5.90 -10.83 20.86
CA LEU A 263 -6.30 -9.48 20.48
C LEU A 263 -7.45 -8.99 21.35
N ASP A 264 -7.43 -7.72 21.74
CA ASP A 264 -8.54 -7.05 22.42
C ASP A 264 -9.66 -6.72 21.42
N GLU A 265 -10.61 -7.63 21.29
CA GLU A 265 -11.73 -7.50 20.34
C GLU A 265 -12.62 -6.29 20.66
N LYS A 266 -12.80 -5.94 21.94
CA LYS A 266 -13.62 -4.74 22.33
C LYS A 266 -12.94 -3.46 21.88
N LEU A 267 -11.63 -3.39 22.04
CA LEU A 267 -10.83 -2.28 21.59
C LEU A 267 -10.87 -2.14 20.07
N LEU A 268 -10.72 -3.27 19.34
CA LEU A 268 -10.81 -3.30 17.87
C LEU A 268 -12.19 -2.88 17.35
N GLN A 269 -13.28 -3.30 18.01
CA GLN A 269 -14.64 -2.84 17.70
C GLN A 269 -14.80 -1.34 17.90
N SER A 270 -14.18 -0.77 18.96
CA SER A 270 -14.16 0.67 19.22
C SER A 270 -13.38 1.41 18.14
N VAL A 271 -12.21 0.91 17.74
CA VAL A 271 -11.41 1.46 16.61
C VAL A 271 -12.22 1.45 15.32
N SER A 272 -12.84 0.31 14.99
CA SER A 272 -13.68 0.16 13.80
C SER A 272 -14.81 1.20 13.76
N LYS A 273 -15.57 1.35 14.85
CA LYS A 273 -16.66 2.36 14.93
C LYS A 273 -16.16 3.78 14.64
N ARG A 274 -14.99 4.15 15.18
CA ARG A 274 -14.39 5.46 14.95
C ARG A 274 -13.92 5.62 13.50
N LEU A 275 -13.33 4.60 12.90
CA LEU A 275 -12.94 4.62 11.48
C LEU A 275 -14.15 4.73 10.56
N TYR A 276 -15.29 4.08 10.86
CA TYR A 276 -16.54 4.28 10.13
C TYR A 276 -17.05 5.73 10.24
N ALA A 277 -16.99 6.32 11.44
CA ALA A 277 -17.40 7.72 11.64
C ALA A 277 -16.51 8.69 10.85
N ILE A 278 -15.20 8.41 10.79
CA ILE A 278 -14.23 9.17 10.01
C ILE A 278 -14.50 9.00 8.50
N ALA A 279 -14.73 7.78 8.03
CA ALA A 279 -14.97 7.49 6.61
C ALA A 279 -16.18 8.25 6.08
N ARG A 280 -17.27 8.32 6.85
CA ARG A 280 -18.49 9.05 6.46
C ARG A 280 -18.28 10.55 6.23
N GLN A 281 -17.33 11.18 6.93
CA GLN A 281 -17.09 12.63 6.80
C GLN A 281 -16.51 13.03 5.44
N ASP A 282 -15.79 12.13 4.80
CA ASP A 282 -15.20 12.36 3.46
C ASP A 282 -15.82 11.47 2.38
N ASN A 283 -16.97 10.82 2.67
CA ASN A 283 -17.64 9.86 1.79
C ASN A 283 -16.67 8.78 1.27
N MET A 284 -15.77 8.31 2.16
CA MET A 284 -14.83 7.27 1.81
C MET A 284 -15.53 5.92 1.65
N PRO A 285 -15.18 5.13 0.65
CA PRO A 285 -15.73 3.80 0.47
C PRO A 285 -15.42 2.90 1.67
N VAL A 286 -16.32 1.99 1.98
CA VAL A 286 -16.16 1.00 3.03
C VAL A 286 -16.00 -0.38 2.41
N GLY A 287 -15.12 -1.21 2.97
CA GLY A 287 -14.99 -2.59 2.56
C GLY A 287 -16.19 -3.41 2.99
N GLU A 288 -16.69 -4.21 2.08
CA GLU A 288 -17.83 -5.11 2.31
C GLU A 288 -17.47 -6.52 1.84
N PRO A 289 -18.03 -7.58 2.46
CA PRO A 289 -17.81 -8.93 2.01
C PRO A 289 -18.17 -9.09 0.53
N THR A 290 -17.21 -9.57 -0.26
CA THR A 290 -17.37 -9.74 -1.70
C THR A 290 -18.06 -11.08 -1.97
N ARG A 291 -18.99 -11.07 -2.92
CA ARG A 291 -19.53 -12.33 -3.49
C ARG A 291 -18.44 -12.98 -4.34
N TYR A 292 -18.48 -14.31 -4.40
CA TYR A 292 -17.59 -15.04 -5.29
C TYR A 292 -17.70 -14.52 -6.73
N ASP A 293 -16.57 -14.06 -7.27
CA ASP A 293 -16.50 -13.52 -8.63
C ASP A 293 -15.47 -14.28 -9.45
N TYR A 294 -15.97 -15.12 -10.38
CA TYR A 294 -15.13 -15.89 -11.27
C TYR A 294 -14.42 -15.02 -12.32
N ALA A 295 -14.95 -13.85 -12.67
CA ALA A 295 -14.34 -12.97 -13.66
C ALA A 295 -12.94 -12.51 -13.23
N GLN A 296 -12.70 -12.38 -11.92
CA GLN A 296 -11.39 -12.05 -11.38
C GLN A 296 -10.30 -13.04 -11.78
N TYR A 297 -10.62 -14.33 -11.92
CA TYR A 297 -9.67 -15.35 -12.38
C TYR A 297 -9.28 -15.20 -13.84
N ILE A 298 -10.15 -14.57 -14.65
CA ILE A 298 -9.93 -14.35 -16.08
C ILE A 298 -9.01 -13.14 -16.27
N HIS A 299 -9.36 -11.98 -15.72
CA HIS A 299 -8.60 -10.75 -15.97
C HIS A 299 -7.46 -10.52 -14.98
N GLN A 300 -7.52 -11.04 -13.75
CA GLN A 300 -6.52 -10.92 -12.68
C GLN A 300 -6.07 -9.46 -12.37
N ILE A 301 -6.91 -8.49 -12.69
CA ILE A 301 -6.63 -7.08 -12.46
C ILE A 301 -7.01 -6.74 -11.01
N PRO A 302 -6.08 -6.20 -10.19
CA PRO A 302 -6.41 -5.79 -8.83
C PRO A 302 -7.54 -4.76 -8.80
N GLY A 303 -8.44 -4.85 -7.80
CA GLY A 303 -9.63 -4.00 -7.70
C GLY A 303 -9.33 -2.49 -7.72
N GLY A 304 -8.22 -2.07 -7.07
CA GLY A 304 -7.76 -0.68 -7.12
C GLY A 304 -7.37 -0.19 -8.53
N VAL A 305 -6.88 -1.09 -9.39
CA VAL A 305 -6.55 -0.76 -10.79
C VAL A 305 -7.83 -0.59 -11.60
N ILE A 306 -8.83 -1.45 -11.40
CA ILE A 306 -10.15 -1.31 -12.08
C ILE A 306 -10.80 0.02 -11.70
N SER A 307 -10.73 0.41 -10.44
CA SER A 307 -11.25 1.70 -9.97
C SER A 307 -10.54 2.88 -10.63
N ASN A 308 -9.21 2.82 -10.76
CA ASN A 308 -8.43 3.83 -11.47
C ASN A 308 -8.75 3.88 -12.96
N LEU A 309 -8.88 2.73 -13.64
CA LEU A 309 -9.28 2.67 -15.04
C LEU A 309 -10.66 3.30 -15.26
N ARG A 310 -11.62 2.97 -14.39
CA ARG A 310 -12.96 3.57 -14.46
C ARG A 310 -12.91 5.09 -14.34
N PHE A 311 -12.11 5.60 -13.40
CA PHE A 311 -11.91 7.04 -13.23
C PHE A 311 -11.25 7.69 -14.46
N GLN A 312 -10.18 7.11 -14.99
CA GLN A 312 -9.49 7.62 -16.18
C GLN A 312 -10.39 7.63 -17.41
N LEU A 313 -11.12 6.53 -17.66
CA LEU A 313 -12.06 6.42 -18.78
C LEU A 313 -13.23 7.42 -18.63
N SER A 314 -13.67 7.69 -17.42
CA SER A 314 -14.67 8.72 -17.15
C SER A 314 -14.19 10.12 -17.57
N GLY A 315 -12.93 10.44 -17.28
CA GLY A 315 -12.32 11.72 -17.65
C GLY A 315 -12.25 11.98 -19.16
N ILE A 316 -12.26 10.94 -19.97
CA ILE A 316 -12.19 11.01 -21.45
C ILE A 316 -13.51 10.55 -22.13
N GLY A 317 -14.61 10.38 -21.38
CA GLY A 317 -15.91 10.01 -21.92
C GLY A 317 -16.06 8.55 -22.39
N LEU A 318 -15.12 7.67 -22.03
CA LEU A 318 -15.08 6.27 -22.44
C LEU A 318 -15.49 5.27 -21.36
N SER A 319 -16.21 5.69 -20.31
CA SER A 319 -16.65 4.80 -19.23
C SER A 319 -17.44 3.57 -19.68
N HIS A 320 -18.19 3.69 -20.80
CA HIS A 320 -18.97 2.61 -21.38
C HIS A 320 -18.13 1.53 -22.05
N ARG A 321 -16.82 1.76 -22.25
CA ARG A 321 -15.88 0.82 -22.87
C ARG A 321 -14.98 0.11 -21.85
N LEU A 322 -15.32 0.16 -20.54
CA LEU A 322 -14.51 -0.46 -19.49
C LEU A 322 -14.29 -1.96 -19.73
N ASP A 323 -15.32 -2.69 -20.15
CA ASP A 323 -15.22 -4.13 -20.40
C ASP A 323 -14.26 -4.44 -21.56
N GLU A 324 -14.25 -3.62 -22.61
CA GLU A 324 -13.28 -3.75 -23.71
C GLU A 324 -11.85 -3.51 -23.20
N VAL A 325 -11.65 -2.52 -22.32
CA VAL A 325 -10.33 -2.25 -21.72
C VAL A 325 -9.88 -3.41 -20.84
N ILE A 326 -10.80 -4.03 -20.09
CA ILE A 326 -10.48 -5.22 -19.27
C ILE A 326 -10.07 -6.39 -20.17
N GLN A 327 -10.77 -6.64 -21.25
CA GLN A 327 -10.40 -7.68 -22.23
C GLN A 327 -9.03 -7.40 -22.87
N GLU A 328 -8.77 -6.15 -23.22
CA GLU A 328 -7.48 -5.76 -23.78
C GLU A 328 -6.33 -5.90 -22.73
N CYS A 329 -6.60 -5.68 -21.44
CA CYS A 329 -5.62 -5.95 -20.39
C CYS A 329 -5.21 -7.43 -20.33
N ILE A 330 -6.16 -8.35 -20.53
CA ILE A 330 -5.89 -9.80 -20.56
C ILE A 330 -4.91 -10.11 -21.69
N GLN A 331 -5.20 -9.59 -22.88
CA GLN A 331 -4.40 -9.84 -24.05
C GLN A 331 -3.00 -9.20 -23.95
N ILE A 332 -2.91 -7.95 -23.46
CA ILE A 332 -1.61 -7.31 -23.21
C ILE A 332 -0.79 -8.10 -22.18
N ARG A 333 -1.43 -8.62 -21.13
CA ARG A 333 -0.74 -9.44 -20.12
C ARG A 333 -0.17 -10.71 -20.73
N GLU A 334 -0.87 -11.36 -21.66
CA GLU A 334 -0.39 -12.51 -22.41
C GLU A 334 0.78 -12.12 -23.31
N ASP A 335 0.64 -11.07 -24.10
CA ASP A 335 1.70 -10.54 -24.99
C ASP A 335 2.99 -10.21 -24.23
N LEU A 336 2.86 -9.75 -22.98
CA LEU A 336 3.99 -9.45 -22.09
C LEU A 336 4.58 -10.66 -21.35
N GLY A 337 4.11 -11.89 -21.63
CA GLY A 337 4.59 -13.11 -20.98
C GLY A 337 4.12 -13.26 -19.53
N TYR A 338 2.90 -12.82 -19.24
CA TYR A 338 2.20 -12.96 -17.96
C TYR A 338 2.91 -12.32 -16.75
N PRO A 339 3.26 -11.04 -16.78
CA PRO A 339 3.77 -10.37 -15.59
C PRO A 339 2.77 -10.44 -14.43
N ILE A 340 3.29 -10.46 -13.22
CA ILE A 340 2.45 -10.41 -12.02
C ILE A 340 1.79 -9.02 -11.96
N MET A 341 0.46 -8.97 -11.80
CA MET A 341 -0.32 -7.73 -11.84
C MET A 341 -0.23 -6.93 -10.55
N ILE A 342 0.99 -6.52 -10.19
CA ILE A 342 1.32 -5.59 -9.11
C ILE A 342 1.89 -4.30 -9.70
N THR A 343 1.99 -3.25 -8.89
CA THR A 343 2.70 -2.03 -9.27
C THR A 343 4.18 -2.32 -9.61
N PRO A 344 4.72 -1.85 -10.74
CA PRO A 344 4.11 -0.94 -11.72
C PRO A 344 3.33 -1.63 -12.84
N PHE A 345 3.41 -2.97 -12.99
CA PHE A 345 2.91 -3.73 -14.15
C PHE A 345 1.41 -3.54 -14.37
N SER A 346 0.60 -3.65 -13.33
CA SER A 346 -0.85 -3.46 -13.44
C SER A 346 -1.23 -2.06 -13.94
N GLN A 347 -0.41 -1.05 -13.65
CA GLN A 347 -0.67 0.33 -14.08
C GLN A 347 -0.39 0.51 -15.57
N PHE A 348 0.78 0.07 -16.04
CA PHE A 348 1.11 0.26 -17.45
C PHE A 348 0.32 -0.68 -18.39
N VAL A 349 -0.03 -1.90 -17.94
CA VAL A 349 -0.95 -2.76 -18.68
C VAL A 349 -2.31 -2.08 -18.84
N GLY A 350 -2.86 -1.53 -17.75
CA GLY A 350 -4.14 -0.81 -17.81
C GLY A 350 -4.08 0.45 -18.67
N THR A 351 -3.01 1.23 -18.57
CA THR A 351 -2.83 2.44 -19.39
C THR A 351 -2.73 2.09 -20.88
N GLN A 352 -1.93 1.09 -21.25
CA GLN A 352 -1.81 0.66 -22.63
C GLN A 352 -3.14 0.11 -23.16
N ALA A 353 -3.87 -0.65 -22.36
CA ALA A 353 -5.19 -1.16 -22.74
C ALA A 353 -6.18 -0.02 -23.05
N ALA A 354 -6.21 0.99 -22.21
CA ALA A 354 -7.04 2.17 -22.45
C ALA A 354 -6.65 2.90 -23.75
N ILE A 355 -5.35 3.03 -24.05
CA ILE A 355 -4.85 3.63 -25.28
C ILE A 355 -5.23 2.79 -26.50
N ASN A 356 -5.04 1.47 -26.47
CA ASN A 356 -5.39 0.57 -27.57
C ASN A 356 -6.89 0.67 -27.90
N VAL A 357 -7.76 0.63 -26.86
CA VAL A 357 -9.21 0.77 -27.04
C VAL A 357 -9.60 2.16 -27.54
N ALA A 358 -8.99 3.22 -27.02
CA ALA A 358 -9.27 4.58 -27.46
C ALA A 358 -8.87 4.85 -28.92
N THR A 359 -7.72 4.29 -29.35
CA THR A 359 -7.21 4.44 -30.74
C THR A 359 -7.86 3.48 -31.74
N GLY A 360 -8.51 2.42 -31.25
CA GLY A 360 -9.09 1.37 -32.09
C GLY A 360 -8.06 0.45 -32.75
N GLU A 361 -6.77 0.58 -32.41
CA GLU A 361 -5.68 -0.23 -32.97
C GLU A 361 -4.66 -0.58 -31.89
N ARG A 362 -4.36 -1.89 -31.74
CA ARG A 362 -3.42 -2.38 -30.73
C ARG A 362 -2.00 -1.91 -31.03
N TYR A 363 -1.38 -1.31 -30.01
CA TYR A 363 0.00 -0.82 -30.07
C TYR A 363 0.30 0.18 -31.18
N LYS A 364 -0.72 0.93 -31.63
CA LYS A 364 -0.53 2.08 -32.53
C LYS A 364 0.35 3.15 -31.86
N SER A 365 0.15 3.33 -30.56
CA SER A 365 1.00 4.12 -29.69
C SER A 365 1.42 3.24 -28.52
N VAL A 366 2.72 3.17 -28.24
CA VAL A 366 3.31 2.35 -27.16
C VAL A 366 3.87 3.28 -26.11
N ILE A 367 3.47 3.07 -24.86
CA ILE A 367 3.97 3.87 -23.72
C ILE A 367 5.42 3.53 -23.39
N ASP A 368 6.13 4.48 -22.80
CA ASP A 368 7.55 4.35 -22.45
C ASP A 368 7.81 3.15 -21.52
N GLU A 369 6.90 2.84 -20.61
CA GLU A 369 7.00 1.73 -19.68
C GLU A 369 7.04 0.37 -20.37
N LEU A 370 6.29 0.17 -21.45
CA LEU A 370 6.33 -1.06 -22.23
C LEU A 370 7.63 -1.18 -23.05
N ILE A 371 8.13 -0.07 -23.58
CA ILE A 371 9.44 -0.05 -24.24
C ILE A 371 10.54 -0.41 -23.23
N ARG A 372 10.50 0.17 -22.03
CA ARG A 372 11.43 -0.17 -20.93
C ARG A 372 11.30 -1.62 -20.48
N PHE A 373 10.08 -2.16 -20.47
CA PHE A 373 9.84 -3.57 -20.18
C PHE A 373 10.55 -4.46 -21.21
N ALA A 374 10.40 -4.17 -22.51
CA ALA A 374 11.08 -4.87 -23.60
C ALA A 374 12.62 -4.74 -23.52
N GLN A 375 13.14 -3.63 -22.95
CA GLN A 375 14.55 -3.43 -22.68
C GLN A 375 15.08 -4.20 -21.44
N GLY A 376 14.20 -4.90 -20.71
CA GLY A 376 14.57 -5.67 -19.51
C GLY A 376 14.83 -4.83 -18.26
N VAL A 377 14.41 -3.56 -18.22
CA VAL A 377 14.64 -2.65 -17.08
C VAL A 377 14.04 -3.17 -15.77
N PHE A 378 12.99 -3.99 -15.84
CA PHE A 378 12.31 -4.58 -14.67
C PHE A 378 12.85 -5.96 -14.26
N GLY A 379 13.97 -6.40 -14.85
CA GLY A 379 14.58 -7.69 -14.61
C GLY A 379 14.21 -8.74 -15.67
N GLU A 380 15.18 -9.63 -15.97
CA GLU A 380 15.07 -10.56 -17.09
C GLU A 380 13.87 -11.50 -17.01
N ASP A 381 13.51 -11.96 -15.83
CA ASP A 381 12.40 -12.88 -15.64
C ASP A 381 11.09 -12.21 -15.20
N SER A 382 11.01 -10.88 -15.25
CA SER A 382 9.76 -10.16 -14.93
C SER A 382 8.67 -10.33 -16.01
N GLY A 383 9.01 -10.99 -17.11
CA GLY A 383 8.09 -11.31 -18.21
C GLY A 383 8.70 -11.10 -19.60
N TYR A 384 9.59 -10.13 -19.78
CA TYR A 384 10.05 -9.74 -21.10
C TYR A 384 10.77 -10.86 -21.91
N THR A 385 11.35 -11.86 -21.25
CA THR A 385 11.90 -13.06 -21.90
C THR A 385 10.83 -14.00 -22.44
N TRP A 386 9.59 -13.86 -21.96
CA TRP A 386 8.43 -14.68 -22.32
C TRP A 386 7.40 -13.89 -23.13
N MET A 387 7.63 -12.60 -23.34
CA MET A 387 6.76 -11.76 -24.15
C MET A 387 6.83 -12.17 -25.62
N ASP A 388 5.86 -11.73 -26.38
CA ASP A 388 5.87 -11.86 -27.85
C ASP A 388 7.13 -11.21 -28.42
N GLN A 389 7.98 -12.03 -29.05
CA GLN A 389 9.27 -11.56 -29.56
C GLN A 389 9.13 -10.60 -30.74
N ASN A 390 8.06 -10.74 -31.55
CA ASN A 390 7.80 -9.80 -32.64
C ASN A 390 7.44 -8.40 -32.08
N LEU A 391 6.62 -8.35 -31.05
CA LEU A 391 6.31 -7.09 -30.36
C LEU A 391 7.56 -6.49 -29.70
N LYS A 392 8.38 -7.32 -29.08
CA LYS A 392 9.65 -6.89 -28.46
C LYS A 392 10.55 -6.23 -29.51
N ASP A 393 10.81 -6.91 -30.62
CA ASP A 393 11.65 -6.40 -31.71
C ASP A 393 11.08 -5.12 -32.32
N LYS A 394 9.76 -5.07 -32.53
CA LYS A 394 9.05 -3.89 -33.03
C LYS A 394 9.23 -2.70 -32.09
N TRP A 395 9.09 -2.89 -30.78
CA TRP A 395 9.21 -1.80 -29.80
C TRP A 395 10.65 -1.34 -29.63
N LEU A 396 11.61 -2.27 -29.63
CA LEU A 396 13.04 -1.94 -29.54
C LEU A 396 13.57 -1.20 -30.78
N ALA A 397 12.91 -1.37 -31.94
CA ALA A 397 13.23 -0.64 -33.18
C ALA A 397 12.73 0.81 -33.17
N LEU A 398 11.82 1.19 -32.25
CA LEU A 398 11.31 2.56 -32.15
C LEU A 398 12.42 3.57 -31.84
N PRO A 399 12.40 4.78 -32.44
CA PRO A 399 13.36 5.84 -32.09
C PRO A 399 13.35 6.14 -30.59
N ARG A 400 12.17 6.12 -29.96
CA ARG A 400 11.99 6.33 -28.52
C ARG A 400 12.75 5.31 -27.65
N ALA A 401 12.92 4.08 -28.11
CA ALA A 401 13.69 3.07 -27.37
C ALA A 401 15.17 3.46 -27.20
N LYS A 402 15.77 4.10 -28.23
CA LYS A 402 17.15 4.60 -28.16
C LYS A 402 17.27 5.73 -27.13
N GLU A 403 16.34 6.67 -27.13
CA GLU A 403 16.29 7.77 -26.15
C GLU A 403 16.18 7.25 -24.72
N LEU A 404 15.26 6.31 -24.49
CA LEU A 404 15.06 5.71 -23.18
C LEU A 404 16.29 4.93 -22.68
N SER A 405 17.00 4.24 -23.57
CA SER A 405 18.27 3.55 -23.24
C SER A 405 19.36 4.53 -22.77
N VAL A 406 19.45 5.70 -23.38
CA VAL A 406 20.41 6.75 -23.00
C VAL A 406 20.03 7.35 -21.65
N LEU A 407 18.74 7.61 -21.43
CA LEU A 407 18.23 8.09 -20.15
C LEU A 407 18.50 7.08 -19.02
N GLY A 408 18.28 5.78 -19.28
CA GLY A 408 18.52 4.72 -18.31
C GLY A 408 19.99 4.63 -17.84
N LYS A 409 20.94 4.86 -18.72
CA LYS A 409 22.38 4.84 -18.39
C LYS A 409 22.84 6.03 -17.53
N ARG A 410 22.17 7.18 -17.60
CA ARG A 410 22.48 8.38 -16.82
C ARG A 410 21.99 8.35 -15.36
N GLN A 411 21.30 7.31 -14.96
CA GLN A 411 20.43 7.34 -13.79
C GLN A 411 21.00 6.70 -12.51
N MET A 412 22.18 6.13 -12.51
CA MET A 412 22.69 5.35 -11.39
C MET A 412 24.10 5.75 -10.95
N ASP A 413 24.41 7.04 -10.98
CA ASP A 413 25.61 7.51 -10.31
C ASP A 413 25.38 7.44 -8.79
N ASP A 414 26.18 6.58 -8.12
CA ASP A 414 26.21 6.52 -6.65
C ASP A 414 26.99 7.75 -6.15
N ILE A 415 26.30 8.89 -6.14
CA ILE A 415 26.86 10.16 -5.67
C ILE A 415 26.70 10.27 -4.15
N SER A 416 27.61 11.01 -3.52
CA SER A 416 27.58 11.30 -2.09
C SER A 416 26.34 12.10 -1.67
N LEU A 417 26.03 12.11 -0.36
CA LEU A 417 24.95 12.93 0.17
C LEU A 417 25.21 14.43 -0.06
N GLU A 418 26.47 14.86 -0.05
CA GLU A 418 26.83 16.25 -0.35
C GLU A 418 26.50 16.62 -1.79
N GLU A 419 26.84 15.79 -2.75
CA GLU A 419 26.45 15.95 -4.16
C GLU A 419 24.94 15.89 -4.34
N CYS A 420 24.22 15.04 -3.57
CA CYS A 420 22.77 15.03 -3.55
C CYS A 420 22.19 16.39 -3.08
N ARG A 421 22.78 17.01 -2.05
CA ARG A 421 22.36 18.33 -1.58
C ARG A 421 22.54 19.39 -2.65
N GLN A 422 23.65 19.36 -3.38
CA GLN A 422 23.88 20.28 -4.51
C GLN A 422 22.88 20.05 -5.64
N LYS A 423 22.51 18.79 -5.92
CA LYS A 423 21.61 18.43 -7.03
C LYS A 423 20.14 18.71 -6.74
N PHE A 424 19.64 18.40 -5.54
CA PHE A 424 18.21 18.45 -5.17
C PHE A 424 17.89 19.57 -4.19
N GLY A 425 18.89 20.18 -3.57
CA GLY A 425 18.74 21.10 -2.48
C GLY A 425 19.16 22.51 -2.76
N ALA A 426 19.11 23.28 -1.69
CA ALA A 426 19.83 24.55 -1.53
C ALA A 426 20.73 24.41 -0.30
N PRO A 427 21.78 25.19 -0.16
CA PRO A 427 22.60 25.18 1.04
C PRO A 427 21.74 25.36 2.30
N GLY A 428 21.90 24.45 3.28
CA GLY A 428 21.23 24.57 4.58
C GLY A 428 19.84 23.93 4.72
N ILE A 429 19.31 23.25 3.69
CA ILE A 429 18.05 22.49 3.87
C ILE A 429 18.28 21.27 4.78
N SER A 430 17.20 20.88 5.49
CA SER A 430 17.20 19.69 6.32
C SER A 430 17.27 18.40 5.48
N ASP A 431 17.68 17.28 6.10
CA ASP A 431 17.66 15.96 5.46
C ASP A 431 16.25 15.58 5.00
N GLU A 432 15.23 15.90 5.80
CA GLU A 432 13.84 15.63 5.47
C GLU A 432 13.38 16.37 4.22
N GLU A 433 13.71 17.67 4.13
CA GLU A 433 13.39 18.45 2.95
C GLU A 433 14.15 17.94 1.72
N LEU A 434 15.43 17.58 1.87
CA LEU A 434 16.22 16.98 0.80
C LEU A 434 15.55 15.71 0.25
N MET A 435 15.13 14.83 1.15
CA MET A 435 14.44 13.59 0.75
C MET A 435 13.09 13.88 0.09
N MET A 436 12.30 14.81 0.63
CA MET A 436 11.02 15.21 0.02
C MET A 436 11.23 15.81 -1.38
N ARG A 437 12.23 16.67 -1.59
CA ARG A 437 12.57 17.23 -2.91
C ARG A 437 13.00 16.13 -3.90
N ALA A 438 13.76 15.13 -3.44
CA ALA A 438 14.15 13.99 -4.27
C ALA A 438 12.95 13.12 -4.67
N ILE A 439 12.00 12.89 -3.76
CA ILE A 439 10.74 12.16 -4.02
C ILE A 439 9.88 12.91 -5.02
N MET A 440 9.78 14.24 -4.89
CA MET A 440 8.91 15.07 -5.73
C MET A 440 9.56 15.50 -7.05
N GLY A 441 10.89 15.53 -7.10
CA GLY A 441 11.65 16.07 -8.22
C GLY A 441 11.79 17.60 -8.19
N GLY A 442 11.43 18.27 -7.09
CA GLY A 442 11.50 19.70 -6.93
C GLY A 442 10.92 20.22 -5.61
N ALA A 443 10.84 21.55 -5.43
CA ALA A 443 10.37 22.19 -4.20
C ALA A 443 8.88 22.61 -4.25
N GLU A 444 8.32 22.85 -5.43
CA GLU A 444 7.00 23.47 -5.63
C GLU A 444 5.87 22.77 -4.81
N GLU A 445 5.80 21.45 -4.88
CA GLU A 445 4.78 20.67 -4.16
C GLU A 445 4.98 20.74 -2.64
N ILE A 446 6.21 20.88 -2.17
CA ILE A 446 6.55 21.01 -0.75
C ILE A 446 6.11 22.37 -0.24
N GLU A 447 6.35 23.44 -1.01
CA GLU A 447 5.89 24.80 -0.70
C GLU A 447 4.36 24.85 -0.63
N ALA A 448 3.68 24.21 -1.60
CA ALA A 448 2.23 24.09 -1.60
C ALA A 448 1.70 23.28 -0.37
N MET A 449 2.41 22.24 0.04
CA MET A 449 2.10 21.49 1.26
C MET A 449 2.22 22.35 2.52
N VAL A 450 3.32 23.10 2.64
CA VAL A 450 3.54 24.02 3.78
C VAL A 450 2.48 25.12 3.82
N ALA A 451 2.10 25.67 2.68
CA ALA A 451 1.07 26.71 2.57
C ALA A 451 -0.34 26.19 2.93
N ALA A 452 -0.61 24.91 2.82
CA ALA A 452 -1.91 24.31 3.14
C ALA A 452 -2.24 24.32 4.64
N GLY A 453 -1.25 24.49 5.50
CA GLY A 453 -1.42 24.59 6.95
C GLY A 453 -1.57 23.22 7.66
N PRO A 454 -2.15 23.18 8.86
CA PRO A 454 -2.18 21.99 9.68
C PRO A 454 -3.12 20.91 9.09
N PRO A 455 -2.85 19.61 9.40
CA PRO A 455 -3.69 18.51 8.94
C PRO A 455 -5.15 18.66 9.36
N LYS A 456 -6.06 18.21 8.48
CA LYS A 456 -7.50 18.14 8.77
C LYS A 456 -7.75 17.22 9.96
N ARG A 457 -8.59 17.64 10.89
CA ARG A 457 -9.06 16.83 12.03
C ARG A 457 -10.41 16.21 11.73
N TYR A 458 -10.64 15.03 12.30
CA TYR A 458 -11.87 14.25 12.10
C TYR A 458 -12.59 14.00 13.40
N LEU A 459 -13.90 13.90 13.33
CA LEU A 459 -14.73 13.45 14.43
C LEU A 459 -14.68 11.92 14.51
N THR A 460 -14.61 11.40 15.71
CA THR A 460 -14.56 9.95 15.97
C THR A 460 -15.92 9.37 16.36
N SER A 461 -16.96 10.16 16.26
CA SER A 461 -18.33 9.77 16.59
C SER A 461 -19.31 10.40 15.61
N ASP A 462 -20.29 9.62 15.20
CA ASP A 462 -21.43 10.02 14.37
C ASP A 462 -22.72 10.22 15.19
N MET A 463 -22.60 10.27 16.51
CA MET A 463 -23.75 10.59 17.37
C MET A 463 -24.32 11.96 16.97
N PRO A 464 -25.63 12.06 16.69
CA PRO A 464 -26.25 13.30 16.17
C PRO A 464 -25.95 14.53 17.04
N LEU A 465 -25.92 14.37 18.36
CA LEU A 465 -25.59 15.44 19.29
C LEU A 465 -24.14 15.92 19.13
N VAL A 466 -23.17 15.00 18.99
CA VAL A 466 -21.75 15.35 18.81
C VAL A 466 -21.53 16.04 17.47
N MET A 467 -22.19 15.56 16.42
CA MET A 467 -22.15 16.19 15.09
C MET A 467 -22.74 17.59 15.12
N LEU A 468 -23.92 17.76 15.74
CA LEU A 468 -24.57 19.05 15.91
C LEU A 468 -23.66 20.03 16.68
N LEU A 469 -23.07 19.61 17.79
CA LEU A 469 -22.17 20.45 18.58
C LEU A 469 -20.94 20.91 17.79
N ASN A 470 -20.36 20.03 16.96
CA ASN A 470 -19.23 20.39 16.12
C ASN A 470 -19.63 21.29 14.95
N GLU A 471 -20.82 21.12 14.39
CA GLU A 471 -21.33 22.06 13.40
C GLU A 471 -21.57 23.44 14.00
N LEU A 472 -22.19 23.50 15.15
CA LEU A 472 -22.46 24.74 15.84
C LEU A 472 -21.20 25.52 16.27
N LYS A 473 -20.09 24.84 16.58
CA LYS A 473 -18.79 25.47 16.84
C LYS A 473 -18.24 26.27 15.65
N LYS A 474 -18.66 25.96 14.43
CA LYS A 474 -18.25 26.69 13.22
C LYS A 474 -18.93 28.07 13.13
N HIS A 475 -20.08 28.24 13.81
CA HIS A 475 -20.86 29.48 13.80
C HIS A 475 -20.47 30.36 14.99
N ARG A 476 -19.50 31.26 14.79
CA ARG A 476 -18.95 32.17 15.84
C ARG A 476 -20.01 33.07 16.52
N GLY A 477 -21.15 33.29 15.88
CA GLY A 477 -22.26 34.11 16.45
C GLY A 477 -23.17 33.38 17.44
N VAL A 478 -23.07 32.08 17.56
CA VAL A 478 -23.94 31.27 18.44
C VAL A 478 -23.37 31.26 19.85
N ARG A 479 -24.07 31.95 20.77
CA ARG A 479 -23.64 32.05 22.17
C ARG A 479 -24.35 31.07 23.09
N PHE A 480 -25.56 30.64 22.74
CA PHE A 480 -26.40 29.75 23.53
C PHE A 480 -27.15 28.78 22.63
N ILE A 481 -27.22 27.54 23.04
CA ILE A 481 -27.97 26.48 22.37
C ILE A 481 -28.74 25.73 23.43
N GLN A 482 -30.05 25.57 23.20
CA GLN A 482 -30.88 24.69 24.00
C GLN A 482 -31.51 23.62 23.09
N ILE A 483 -31.31 22.37 23.46
CA ILE A 483 -31.93 21.23 22.79
C ILE A 483 -32.90 20.60 23.77
N GLN A 484 -34.17 20.52 23.38
CA GLN A 484 -35.22 19.94 24.22
C GLN A 484 -35.86 18.74 23.51
N ARG A 485 -36.01 17.64 24.23
CA ARG A 485 -36.71 16.45 23.77
C ARG A 485 -37.60 15.92 24.89
N GLY A 486 -38.89 16.23 24.80
CA GLY A 486 -39.84 15.92 25.87
C GLY A 486 -39.46 16.63 27.17
N ALA A 487 -39.26 15.90 28.27
CA ALA A 487 -38.83 16.44 29.55
C ALA A 487 -37.31 16.68 29.63
N ASP A 488 -36.52 16.13 28.74
CA ASP A 488 -35.06 16.26 28.72
C ASP A 488 -34.64 17.55 28.04
N SER A 489 -33.74 18.32 28.63
CA SER A 489 -33.16 19.48 28.00
C SER A 489 -31.66 19.54 28.22
N ILE A 490 -30.92 19.91 27.18
CA ILE A 490 -29.48 20.18 27.19
C ILE A 490 -29.29 21.64 26.84
N SER A 491 -28.60 22.37 27.71
CA SER A 491 -28.26 23.78 27.48
C SER A 491 -26.74 23.89 27.34
N LEU A 492 -26.27 24.54 26.28
CA LEU A 492 -24.88 24.76 25.97
C LEU A 492 -24.61 26.25 25.83
N GLN A 493 -23.64 26.75 26.52
CA GLN A 493 -23.24 28.15 26.47
C GLN A 493 -21.79 28.25 26.00
N ASN A 494 -21.57 29.02 24.94
CA ASN A 494 -20.22 29.35 24.48
C ASN A 494 -19.69 30.47 25.40
N ARG A 495 -18.71 30.13 26.24
CA ARG A 495 -17.97 31.12 27.03
C ARG A 495 -16.85 31.66 26.19
N ASP A 496 -17.08 32.77 25.49
CA ASP A 496 -15.98 33.55 24.91
C ASP A 496 -15.09 34.03 26.05
N HIS A 497 -13.82 33.64 26.03
CA HIS A 497 -12.77 34.19 26.87
C HIS A 497 -12.41 35.61 26.41
N THR A 498 -13.37 36.52 26.48
CA THR A 498 -13.14 37.96 26.38
C THR A 498 -13.72 38.67 27.57
N ALA A 499 -13.18 38.34 28.74
CA ALA A 499 -13.22 39.23 29.88
C ALA A 499 -11.76 39.50 30.24
N ALA A 500 -11.08 40.21 29.36
CA ALA A 500 -9.84 40.89 29.69
C ALA A 500 -10.17 42.35 29.94
N SER A 501 -10.11 42.70 31.24
CA SER A 501 -9.68 44.02 31.71
C SER A 501 -10.52 45.25 31.27
N THR A 502 -11.53 45.57 32.11
CA THR A 502 -11.74 46.95 32.49
C THR A 502 -11.89 46.99 34.03
N ALA A 503 -10.77 47.09 34.70
CA ALA A 503 -10.73 47.61 36.08
C ALA A 503 -9.75 48.80 36.00
N LYS A 504 -10.31 49.96 36.30
CA LYS A 504 -9.58 51.17 36.63
C LYS A 504 -8.68 50.98 37.83
#